data_3149ec7377bc00553b29df6c79c5bc43
#
_entry.id   3149ec7377bc00553b29df6c79c5bc43
#
_cell.length_a   1.000
_cell.length_b   1.000
_cell.length_c   1.000
_cell.angle_alpha   90.00
_cell.angle_beta   90.00
_cell.angle_gamma   90.00
#
_symmetry.space_group_name_H-M   'P 1'
#
loop_
_entity.id
_entity.type
_entity.pdbx_description
1 polymer ?
#
loop_
_entity_poly.entity_id
_entity_poly.type
_entity_poly.pdbx_seq_one_letter_code
_entity_poly.pdbx_strand_id
1 'polypeptide(L)'
;MADTSNQYTKKTIEALTLAKQLASKYQAPEVGVVHVLRALFDQPDSFYVRILEKLDIDPKQVSQMIDSFMNSVNKVQGGADIGFSSDLEKMIEKARDIEKSFDDEYLSVEHLLLSQFDINSSIVRN
;
A
#
# COMPACT_ATOMS: atom_id res chain seq x y z
N MET A 1 -20.07 10.12 12.70
CA MET A 1 -19.40 9.17 11.83
C MET A 1 -18.29 8.49 12.57
N ALA A 2 -18.19 7.18 12.44
CA ALA A 2 -17.16 6.44 13.17
C ALA A 2 -15.77 6.85 12.67
N ASP A 3 -14.85 6.95 13.59
CA ASP A 3 -13.45 7.21 13.26
C ASP A 3 -12.87 5.95 12.59
N THR A 4 -12.60 6.05 11.28
CA THR A 4 -12.11 4.90 10.53
C THR A 4 -10.73 4.44 10.99
N SER A 5 -9.95 5.29 11.67
CA SER A 5 -8.63 4.89 12.16
C SER A 5 -8.73 3.81 13.22
N ASN A 6 -9.87 3.70 13.92
CA ASN A 6 -10.09 2.64 14.90
C ASN A 6 -10.34 1.27 14.27
N GLN A 7 -10.52 1.24 12.97
CA GLN A 7 -10.80 0.00 12.23
C GLN A 7 -9.56 -0.58 11.55
N TYR A 8 -8.41 0.03 11.75
CA TYR A 8 -7.14 -0.44 11.19
C TYR A 8 -6.26 -1.02 12.29
N THR A 9 -5.46 -2.04 11.95
CA THR A 9 -4.42 -2.48 12.86
C THR A 9 -3.36 -1.39 12.99
N LYS A 10 -2.59 -1.45 14.07
CA LYS A 10 -1.50 -0.50 14.28
C LYS A 10 -0.51 -0.51 13.11
N LYS A 11 -0.14 -1.70 12.62
CA LYS A 11 0.78 -1.82 11.48
C LYS A 11 0.21 -1.17 10.22
N THR A 12 -1.10 -1.29 10.01
CA THR A 12 -1.75 -0.66 8.87
C THR A 12 -1.69 0.86 8.98
N ILE A 13 -1.96 1.40 10.17
CA ILE A 13 -1.86 2.84 10.39
C ILE A 13 -0.43 3.33 10.14
N GLU A 14 0.56 2.59 10.65
CA GLU A 14 1.96 2.94 10.41
C GLU A 14 2.31 2.94 8.92
N ALA A 15 1.82 1.94 8.18
CA ALA A 15 2.09 1.86 6.75
C ALA A 15 1.44 3.03 5.98
N LEU A 16 0.20 3.36 6.30
CA LEU A 16 -0.47 4.48 5.64
C LEU A 16 0.18 5.82 5.98
N THR A 17 0.62 5.97 7.22
CA THR A 17 1.33 7.17 7.65
C THR A 17 2.64 7.32 6.91
N LEU A 18 3.41 6.24 6.80
CA LEU A 18 4.67 6.26 6.05
C LEU A 18 4.42 6.51 4.57
N ALA A 19 3.35 5.95 4.02
CA ALA A 19 3.00 6.18 2.61
C ALA A 19 2.76 7.67 2.34
N LYS A 20 2.07 8.36 3.24
CA LYS A 20 1.87 9.80 3.12
C LYS A 20 3.19 10.56 3.15
N GLN A 21 4.09 10.18 4.06
CA GLN A 21 5.40 10.80 4.17
C GLN A 21 6.22 10.58 2.90
N LEU A 22 6.17 9.38 2.34
CA LEU A 22 6.88 9.06 1.11
C LEU A 22 6.35 9.86 -0.07
N ALA A 23 5.03 9.93 -0.22
CA ALA A 23 4.43 10.70 -1.30
C ALA A 23 4.84 12.17 -1.21
N SER A 24 4.83 12.73 -0.02
CA SER A 24 5.26 14.11 0.19
C SER A 24 6.74 14.30 -0.13
N LYS A 25 7.58 13.39 0.35
CA LYS A 25 9.03 13.44 0.12
C LYS A 25 9.36 13.38 -1.37
N TYR A 26 8.62 12.56 -2.12
CA TYR A 26 8.82 12.41 -3.56
C TYR A 26 8.05 13.43 -4.38
N GLN A 27 7.38 14.36 -3.72
CA GLN A 27 6.60 15.43 -4.36
C GLN A 27 5.51 14.89 -5.28
N ALA A 28 4.91 13.78 -4.89
CA ALA A 28 3.80 13.21 -5.66
C ALA A 28 2.53 14.05 -5.47
N PRO A 29 1.68 14.14 -6.50
CA PRO A 29 0.42 14.87 -6.38
C PRO A 29 -0.57 14.20 -5.46
N GLU A 30 -0.44 12.89 -5.26
CA GLU A 30 -1.35 12.10 -4.44
C GLU A 30 -0.58 10.96 -3.79
N VAL A 31 -1.15 10.41 -2.71
CA VAL A 31 -0.64 9.18 -2.12
C VAL A 31 -1.19 8.04 -2.96
N GLY A 32 -0.31 7.33 -3.66
CA GLY A 32 -0.70 6.25 -4.54
C GLY A 32 -0.45 4.88 -3.94
N VAL A 33 -0.91 3.86 -4.65
CA VAL A 33 -0.67 2.46 -4.27
C VAL A 33 0.83 2.20 -4.11
N VAL A 34 1.65 2.76 -4.99
CA VAL A 34 3.10 2.53 -4.96
C VAL A 34 3.71 2.98 -3.63
N HIS A 35 3.22 4.07 -3.06
CA HIS A 35 3.73 4.57 -1.77
C HIS A 35 3.36 3.62 -0.64
N VAL A 36 2.16 3.04 -0.69
CA VAL A 36 1.74 2.04 0.30
C VAL A 36 2.57 0.77 0.16
N LEU A 37 2.82 0.33 -1.07
CA LEU A 37 3.66 -0.86 -1.29
C LEU A 37 5.07 -0.65 -0.77
N ARG A 38 5.66 0.54 -0.99
CA ARG A 38 6.98 0.86 -0.42
C ARG A 38 6.96 0.82 1.10
N ALA A 39 5.91 1.41 1.69
CA ALA A 39 5.77 1.43 3.15
C ALA A 39 5.64 0.02 3.71
N LEU A 40 4.82 -0.83 3.09
CA LEU A 40 4.64 -2.21 3.53
C LEU A 40 5.93 -3.01 3.39
N PHE A 41 6.68 -2.76 2.31
CA PHE A 41 7.95 -3.42 2.06
C PHE A 41 8.99 -3.09 3.13
N ASP A 42 8.98 -1.84 3.58
CA ASP A 42 10.00 -1.33 4.50
C ASP A 42 9.68 -1.56 5.98
N GLN A 43 8.53 -2.13 6.30
CA GLN A 43 8.20 -2.37 7.70
C GLN A 43 9.14 -3.41 8.32
N PRO A 44 9.47 -3.28 9.62
CA PRO A 44 10.19 -4.34 10.31
C PRO A 44 9.40 -5.65 10.22
N ASP A 45 10.09 -6.75 9.94
CA ASP A 45 9.46 -8.06 9.76
C ASP A 45 8.33 -8.00 8.72
N SER A 46 8.64 -7.42 7.57
CA SER A 46 7.65 -7.15 6.53
C SER A 46 6.95 -8.39 6.04
N PHE A 47 5.64 -8.41 6.15
CA PHE A 47 4.80 -9.48 5.61
C PHE A 47 4.97 -9.59 4.09
N TYR A 48 5.09 -8.44 3.41
CA TYR A 48 5.29 -8.39 1.96
C TYR A 48 6.57 -9.11 1.56
N VAL A 49 7.68 -8.81 2.25
CA VAL A 49 8.97 -9.45 1.97
C VAL A 49 8.89 -10.95 2.22
N ARG A 50 8.23 -11.36 3.31
CA ARG A 50 8.10 -12.79 3.61
C ARG A 50 7.31 -13.54 2.54
N ILE A 51 6.27 -12.91 2.01
CA ILE A 51 5.51 -13.53 0.92
C ILE A 51 6.36 -13.67 -0.33
N LEU A 52 7.12 -12.63 -0.68
CA LEU A 52 7.99 -12.68 -1.85
C LEU A 52 9.01 -13.81 -1.71
N GLU A 53 9.61 -13.95 -0.54
CA GLU A 53 10.58 -15.02 -0.30
C GLU A 53 9.94 -16.40 -0.43
N LYS A 54 8.72 -16.57 0.06
CA LYS A 54 8.01 -17.84 -0.07
C LYS A 54 7.67 -18.17 -1.52
N LEU A 55 7.52 -17.16 -2.36
CA LEU A 55 7.21 -17.35 -3.78
C LEU A 55 8.48 -17.43 -4.64
N ASP A 56 9.65 -17.44 -4.01
CA ASP A 56 10.94 -17.43 -4.72
C ASP A 56 11.12 -16.21 -5.61
N ILE A 57 10.55 -15.09 -5.19
CA ILE A 57 10.73 -13.80 -5.86
C ILE A 57 11.77 -13.01 -5.08
N ASP A 58 12.79 -12.52 -5.79
CA ASP A 58 13.86 -11.73 -5.16
C ASP A 58 13.30 -10.40 -4.67
N PRO A 59 13.30 -10.14 -3.36
CA PRO A 59 12.79 -8.86 -2.85
C PRO A 59 13.53 -7.65 -3.41
N LYS A 60 14.82 -7.78 -3.73
CA LYS A 60 15.59 -6.67 -4.28
C LYS A 60 15.04 -6.21 -5.62
N GLN A 61 14.63 -7.16 -6.46
CA GLN A 61 14.01 -6.81 -7.75
C GLN A 61 12.71 -6.06 -7.58
N VAL A 62 11.88 -6.49 -6.63
CA VAL A 62 10.62 -5.83 -6.34
C VAL A 62 10.88 -4.42 -5.79
N SER A 63 11.85 -4.29 -4.89
CA SER A 63 12.23 -3.00 -4.33
C SER A 63 12.65 -2.01 -5.43
N GLN A 64 13.44 -2.48 -6.39
CA GLN A 64 13.87 -1.64 -7.52
C GLN A 64 12.69 -1.22 -8.39
N MET A 65 11.75 -2.13 -8.63
CA MET A 65 10.56 -1.81 -9.40
C MET A 65 9.71 -0.74 -8.70
N ILE A 66 9.53 -0.89 -7.39
CA ILE A 66 8.78 0.09 -6.60
C ILE A 66 9.46 1.46 -6.68
N ASP A 67 10.78 1.49 -6.51
CA ASP A 67 11.53 2.76 -6.60
C ASP A 67 11.38 3.40 -7.97
N SER A 68 11.45 2.60 -9.03
CA SER A 68 11.28 3.11 -10.38
C SER A 68 9.91 3.74 -10.57
N PHE A 69 8.88 3.08 -10.06
CA PHE A 69 7.53 3.63 -10.15
C PHE A 69 7.38 4.94 -9.38
N MET A 70 7.94 4.99 -8.16
CA MET A 70 7.88 6.22 -7.37
C MET A 70 8.58 7.38 -8.08
N ASN A 71 9.71 7.09 -8.71
CA ASN A 71 10.47 8.11 -9.42
C ASN A 71 9.82 8.52 -10.74
N SER A 72 8.95 7.68 -11.30
CA SER A 72 8.27 7.99 -12.55
C SER A 72 7.05 8.88 -12.37
N VAL A 73 6.56 9.04 -11.16
CA VAL A 73 5.39 9.88 -10.89
C VAL A 73 5.76 11.34 -11.11
N ASN A 74 4.91 12.06 -11.82
CA ASN A 74 5.14 13.48 -12.09
C ASN A 74 5.18 14.27 -10.79
N LYS A 75 6.24 15.04 -10.60
CA LYS A 75 6.40 15.82 -9.38
C LYS A 75 5.60 17.12 -9.47
N VAL A 76 5.06 17.51 -8.34
CA VAL A 76 4.35 18.77 -8.21
C VAL A 76 4.99 19.60 -7.11
N GLN A 77 4.75 20.89 -7.14
CA GLN A 77 5.28 21.77 -6.10
C GLN A 77 4.40 21.71 -4.87
N GLY A 78 5.08 21.55 -3.77
CA GLY A 78 4.74 21.54 -2.40
C GLY A 78 3.32 21.75 -1.98
N GLY A 79 2.47 20.79 -2.09
CA GLY A 79 1.18 20.81 -1.45
C GLY A 79 1.32 20.30 -0.03
N ALA A 80 0.72 20.98 0.91
CA ALA A 80 0.75 20.53 2.28
C ALA A 80 -0.13 19.33 2.49
N ASP A 81 -1.31 19.31 1.87
CA ASP A 81 -2.28 18.21 2.07
C ASP A 81 -2.54 17.49 0.77
N ILE A 82 -1.91 16.33 0.63
CA ILE A 82 -2.21 15.48 -0.51
C ILE A 82 -3.15 14.36 -0.06
N GLY A 83 -4.13 14.08 -0.91
CA GLY A 83 -5.09 13.03 -0.64
C GLY A 83 -4.67 11.70 -1.23
N PHE A 84 -5.47 10.69 -1.00
CA PHE A 84 -5.26 9.38 -1.59
C PHE A 84 -5.72 9.37 -3.04
N SER A 85 -4.96 8.71 -3.91
CA SER A 85 -5.37 8.52 -5.29
C SER A 85 -6.62 7.65 -5.35
N SER A 86 -7.35 7.72 -6.48
CA SER A 86 -8.51 6.86 -6.63
C SER A 86 -8.12 5.38 -6.64
N ASP A 87 -6.95 5.04 -7.15
CA ASP A 87 -6.47 3.66 -7.11
C ASP A 87 -6.20 3.19 -5.69
N LEU A 88 -5.64 4.06 -4.85
CA LEU A 88 -5.43 3.71 -3.45
C LEU A 88 -6.76 3.56 -2.71
N GLU A 89 -7.72 4.43 -2.99
CA GLU A 89 -9.05 4.30 -2.40
C GLU A 89 -9.70 2.97 -2.77
N LYS A 90 -9.56 2.54 -4.02
CA LYS A 90 -10.05 1.24 -4.46
C LYS A 90 -9.34 0.09 -3.77
N MET A 91 -8.03 0.22 -3.58
CA MET A 91 -7.27 -0.78 -2.85
C MET A 91 -7.79 -0.96 -1.42
N ILE A 92 -8.04 0.15 -0.73
CA ILE A 92 -8.54 0.13 0.64
C ILE A 92 -9.95 -0.45 0.67
N GLU A 93 -10.81 -0.04 -0.25
CA GLU A 93 -12.17 -0.56 -0.36
C GLU A 93 -12.16 -2.08 -0.56
N LYS A 94 -11.32 -2.56 -1.47
CA LYS A 94 -11.21 -4.00 -1.71
C LYS A 94 -10.64 -4.73 -0.50
N ALA A 95 -9.67 -4.11 0.19
CA ALA A 95 -9.14 -4.68 1.42
C ALA A 95 -10.23 -4.80 2.50
N ARG A 96 -11.15 -3.85 2.56
CA ARG A 96 -12.28 -3.91 3.47
C ARG A 96 -13.20 -5.09 3.16
N ASP A 97 -13.45 -5.35 1.87
CA ASP A 97 -14.24 -6.49 1.46
C ASP A 97 -13.59 -7.81 1.89
N ILE A 98 -12.27 -7.88 1.75
CA ILE A 98 -11.51 -9.06 2.18
C ILE A 98 -11.57 -9.23 3.70
N GLU A 99 -11.40 -8.13 4.43
CA GLU A 99 -11.52 -8.14 5.89
C GLU A 99 -12.86 -8.72 6.33
N LYS A 100 -13.94 -8.28 5.70
CA LYS A 100 -15.27 -8.76 6.01
C LYS A 100 -15.45 -10.23 5.68
N SER A 101 -14.87 -10.67 4.56
CA SER A 101 -14.99 -12.07 4.15
C SER A 101 -14.26 -13.01 5.12
N PHE A 102 -13.25 -12.52 5.83
CA PHE A 102 -12.53 -13.28 6.84
C PHE A 102 -13.12 -13.11 8.24
N ASP A 103 -14.15 -12.28 8.37
CA ASP A 103 -14.78 -11.99 9.67
C ASP A 103 -13.77 -11.36 10.65
N ASP A 104 -12.85 -10.57 10.13
CA ASP A 104 -11.86 -9.87 10.93
C ASP A 104 -12.41 -8.53 11.41
N GLU A 105 -11.97 -8.08 12.60
CA GLU A 105 -12.45 -6.82 13.17
C GLU A 105 -11.70 -5.61 12.65
N TYR A 106 -10.45 -5.79 12.22
CA TYR A 106 -9.58 -4.69 11.81
C TYR A 106 -8.97 -4.98 10.45
N LEU A 107 -8.79 -3.93 9.68
CA LEU A 107 -8.11 -4.02 8.40
C LEU A 107 -6.61 -4.10 8.63
N SER A 108 -6.00 -5.19 8.19
CA SER A 108 -4.59 -5.48 8.40
C SER A 108 -3.79 -5.27 7.12
N VAL A 109 -2.45 -5.28 7.26
CA VAL A 109 -1.56 -5.20 6.09
C VAL A 109 -1.77 -6.39 5.16
N GLU A 110 -2.16 -7.55 5.69
CA GLU A 110 -2.46 -8.72 4.87
C GLU A 110 -3.62 -8.45 3.93
N HIS A 111 -4.66 -7.78 4.43
CA HIS A 111 -5.81 -7.43 3.59
C HIS A 111 -5.41 -6.48 2.47
N LEU A 112 -4.54 -5.51 2.77
CA LEU A 112 -4.05 -4.59 1.76
C LEU A 112 -3.27 -5.31 0.67
N LEU A 113 -2.39 -6.23 1.06
CA LEU A 113 -1.62 -6.99 0.08
C LEU A 113 -2.50 -7.92 -0.75
N LEU A 114 -3.43 -8.62 -0.10
CA LEU A 114 -4.36 -9.50 -0.81
C LEU A 114 -5.22 -8.74 -1.82
N SER A 115 -5.58 -7.50 -1.50
CA SER A 115 -6.38 -6.67 -2.41
C SER A 115 -5.68 -6.43 -3.73
N GLN A 116 -4.35 -6.38 -3.73
CA GLN A 116 -3.59 -6.17 -4.95
C GLN A 116 -3.73 -7.34 -5.92
N PHE A 117 -3.73 -8.55 -5.40
CA PHE A 117 -3.89 -9.73 -6.24
C PHE A 117 -5.30 -9.80 -6.82
N ASP A 118 -6.27 -9.33 -6.08
CA ASP A 118 -7.67 -9.40 -6.49
C ASP A 118 -8.07 -8.29 -7.45
N ILE A 119 -7.67 -7.04 -7.15
CA ILE A 119 -8.02 -5.88 -7.98
C ILE A 119 -7.26 -5.91 -9.29
N ASN A 120 -6.01 -6.25 -9.22
CA ASN A 120 -5.11 -6.09 -10.35
C ASN A 120 -4.74 -7.43 -10.97
N SER A 121 -5.76 -8.14 -11.35
CA SER A 121 -5.57 -9.44 -11.96
C SER A 121 -4.69 -9.38 -13.21
N SER A 122 -4.66 -8.25 -13.91
CA SER A 122 -3.80 -8.12 -15.09
C SER A 122 -2.32 -8.18 -14.72
N ILE A 123 -1.92 -7.60 -13.59
CA ILE A 123 -0.55 -7.69 -13.12
C ILE A 123 -0.24 -9.12 -12.67
N VAL A 124 -1.16 -9.73 -11.95
CA VAL A 124 -0.96 -11.09 -11.45
C VAL A 124 -0.91 -12.11 -12.59
N ARG A 125 -1.74 -11.91 -13.60
CA ARG A 125 -1.83 -12.84 -14.73
C ARG A 125 -0.67 -12.73 -15.70
N ASN A 126 -0.04 -11.59 -15.73
CA ASN A 126 1.09 -11.35 -16.59
C ASN A 126 2.38 -11.65 -15.86
#